data_808159aa0e281f4d1d693e080d3bc9fb
#
_entry.id   808159aa0e281f4d1d693e080d3bc9fb
#
_cell.length_a   1.000
_cell.length_b   1.000
_cell.length_c   1.000
_cell.angle_alpha   90.00
_cell.angle_beta   90.00
_cell.angle_gamma   90.00
#
_symmetry.space_group_name_H-M   'P 1'
#
loop_
_entity.id
_entity.type
_entity.pdbx_description
1 polymer ?
#
loop_
_entity_poly.entity_id
_entity_poly.type
_entity_poly.pdbx_seq_one_letter_code
_entity_poly.pdbx_strand_id
1 'polypeptide(L)'
;ASSVIDNLSYKNIDYNGNVFSINAETTKIFSKQKEKNFMKTVVARIFLIDGKVIKVYSDNAIYNMNNYNTKFFGNVVVVESENKITSNNLDFFFDKNLITIYNDVKYKGYNKFLVADKVDINLLDQKMNIYMNDKMNRVKINLKN
;
A
#
# COMPACT_ATOMS: atom_id res chain seq x y z
N ALA A 1 18.07 -22.69 2.65
CA ALA A 1 17.71 -22.77 1.23
C ALA A 1 16.68 -21.73 0.87
N SER A 2 16.74 -21.21 -0.35
CA SER A 2 15.80 -20.22 -0.85
C SER A 2 15.52 -20.46 -2.33
N SER A 3 14.36 -20.01 -2.77
CA SER A 3 13.97 -19.98 -4.19
C SER A 3 13.89 -18.53 -4.63
N VAL A 4 14.33 -18.24 -5.86
CA VAL A 4 14.18 -16.92 -6.48
C VAL A 4 13.30 -17.07 -7.71
N ILE A 5 12.26 -16.24 -7.78
CA ILE A 5 11.29 -16.27 -8.86
C ILE A 5 11.26 -14.90 -9.52
N ASP A 6 11.38 -14.86 -10.84
CA ASP A 6 11.32 -13.62 -11.60
C ASP A 6 9.87 -13.35 -12.06
N ASN A 7 9.50 -12.08 -12.04
CA ASN A 7 8.20 -11.59 -12.55
C ASN A 7 7.00 -12.31 -11.91
N LEU A 8 7.01 -12.43 -10.59
CA LEU A 8 5.92 -13.06 -9.86
C LEU A 8 4.76 -12.08 -9.67
N SER A 9 3.55 -12.56 -9.88
CA SER A 9 2.33 -11.78 -9.67
C SER A 9 1.33 -12.57 -8.83
N TYR A 10 0.68 -11.87 -7.89
CA TYR A 10 -0.43 -12.42 -7.11
C TYR A 10 -1.66 -11.53 -7.28
N LYS A 11 -2.83 -12.11 -7.18
CA LYS A 11 -4.10 -11.41 -7.27
C LYS A 11 -5.08 -12.02 -6.26
N ASN A 12 -5.66 -11.16 -5.42
CA ASN A 12 -6.56 -11.58 -4.36
C ASN A 12 -7.81 -10.71 -4.38
N ILE A 13 -8.97 -11.33 -4.15
CA ILE A 13 -10.26 -10.64 -4.11
C ILE A 13 -10.78 -10.71 -2.67
N ASP A 14 -11.16 -9.56 -2.09
CA ASP A 14 -11.73 -9.53 -0.75
C ASP A 14 -13.25 -9.74 -0.77
N TYR A 15 -13.86 -9.79 0.41
CA TYR A 15 -15.31 -10.01 0.55
C TYR A 15 -16.13 -8.86 -0.02
N ASN A 16 -15.54 -7.67 -0.17
CA ASN A 16 -16.22 -6.49 -0.67
C ASN A 16 -16.10 -6.35 -2.19
N GLY A 17 -15.38 -7.25 -2.84
CA GLY A 17 -15.14 -7.22 -4.27
C GLY A 17 -13.95 -6.37 -4.70
N ASN A 18 -13.19 -5.82 -3.77
CA ASN A 18 -11.94 -5.14 -4.08
C ASN A 18 -10.88 -6.17 -4.49
N VAL A 19 -10.04 -5.81 -5.45
CA VAL A 19 -9.00 -6.71 -5.95
C VAL A 19 -7.63 -6.14 -5.61
N PHE A 20 -6.80 -6.94 -4.95
CA PHE A 20 -5.41 -6.61 -4.68
C PHE A 20 -4.51 -7.38 -5.64
N SER A 21 -3.77 -6.66 -6.45
CA SER A 21 -2.80 -7.22 -7.39
C SER A 21 -1.42 -6.72 -7.00
N ILE A 22 -0.44 -7.62 -6.92
CA ILE A 22 0.93 -7.26 -6.63
C ILE A 22 1.85 -7.98 -7.61
N ASN A 23 2.83 -7.24 -8.15
CA ASN A 23 3.80 -7.73 -9.10
C ASN A 23 5.19 -7.32 -8.64
N ALA A 24 6.13 -8.24 -8.69
CA ALA A 24 7.53 -7.98 -8.33
C ALA A 24 8.46 -8.47 -9.43
N GLU A 25 9.51 -7.70 -9.69
CA GLU A 25 10.55 -8.10 -10.65
C GLU A 25 11.27 -9.36 -10.16
N THR A 26 11.62 -9.42 -8.87
CA THR A 26 12.20 -10.61 -8.25
C THR A 26 11.56 -10.87 -6.90
N THR A 27 11.39 -12.16 -6.57
CA THR A 27 10.85 -12.59 -5.29
C THR A 27 11.70 -13.72 -4.74
N LYS A 28 12.04 -13.61 -3.45
CA LYS A 28 12.82 -14.63 -2.75
C LYS A 28 11.96 -15.27 -1.67
N ILE A 29 11.93 -16.60 -1.66
CA ILE A 29 11.15 -17.39 -0.71
C ILE A 29 12.11 -18.33 0.02
N PHE A 30 12.15 -18.22 1.35
CA PHE A 30 13.00 -19.07 2.19
C PHE A 30 12.23 -20.30 2.64
N SER A 31 12.87 -21.47 2.63
CA SER A 31 12.22 -22.72 2.99
C SER A 31 11.68 -22.75 4.42
N LYS A 32 12.27 -21.95 5.32
CA LYS A 32 11.84 -21.86 6.72
C LYS A 32 10.77 -20.82 6.98
N GLN A 33 10.46 -19.98 5.99
CA GLN A 33 9.48 -18.89 6.10
C GLN A 33 8.66 -18.82 4.82
N LYS A 34 8.07 -19.93 4.41
CA LYS A 34 7.37 -20.06 3.12
C LYS A 34 6.19 -19.11 2.98
N GLU A 35 5.61 -18.68 4.09
CA GLU A 35 4.49 -17.72 4.08
C GLU A 35 4.92 -16.32 3.68
N LYS A 36 6.22 -16.01 3.77
CA LYS A 36 6.73 -14.68 3.43
C LYS A 36 7.42 -14.67 2.08
N ASN A 37 6.96 -13.79 1.23
CA ASN A 37 7.59 -13.53 -0.07
C ASN A 37 8.32 -12.20 0.00
N PHE A 38 9.64 -12.23 -0.13
CA PHE A 38 10.48 -11.02 -0.11
C PHE A 38 10.65 -10.53 -1.54
N MET A 39 10.03 -9.41 -1.84
CA MET A 39 9.89 -8.88 -3.21
C MET A 39 10.76 -7.66 -3.42
N LYS A 40 11.25 -7.50 -4.65
CA LYS A 40 12.00 -6.32 -5.09
C LYS A 40 11.41 -5.75 -6.37
N THR A 41 11.47 -4.43 -6.48
CA THR A 41 10.93 -3.66 -7.60
C THR A 41 9.45 -3.99 -7.77
N VAL A 42 8.65 -3.39 -6.90
CA VAL A 42 7.28 -3.82 -6.65
C VAL A 42 6.30 -2.79 -7.20
N VAL A 43 5.26 -3.28 -7.87
CA VAL A 43 4.09 -2.50 -8.27
C VAL A 43 2.86 -3.24 -7.77
N ALA A 44 2.04 -2.55 -6.98
CA ALA A 44 0.79 -3.10 -6.51
C ALA A 44 -0.37 -2.20 -6.94
N ARG A 45 -1.54 -2.80 -7.11
CA ARG A 45 -2.76 -2.08 -7.45
C ARG A 45 -3.90 -2.61 -6.60
N ILE A 46 -4.68 -1.70 -6.05
CA ILE A 46 -5.92 -2.05 -5.36
C ILE A 46 -7.05 -1.48 -6.20
N PHE A 47 -7.83 -2.36 -6.81
CA PHE A 47 -8.98 -2.00 -7.64
C PHE A 47 -10.20 -1.99 -6.74
N LEU A 48 -10.76 -0.81 -6.52
CA LEU A 48 -11.97 -0.65 -5.73
C LEU A 48 -13.20 -0.95 -6.60
N ILE A 49 -14.28 -1.39 -5.98
CA ILE A 49 -15.48 -1.81 -6.70
C ILE A 49 -16.12 -0.68 -7.51
N ASP A 50 -15.89 0.58 -7.14
CA ASP A 50 -16.41 1.73 -7.87
C ASP A 50 -15.53 2.16 -9.06
N GLY A 51 -14.47 1.39 -9.35
CA GLY A 51 -13.58 1.65 -10.47
C GLY A 51 -12.33 2.44 -10.15
N LYS A 52 -12.20 2.96 -8.94
CA LYS A 52 -10.97 3.66 -8.54
C LYS A 52 -9.83 2.66 -8.36
N VAL A 53 -8.60 3.14 -8.62
CA VAL A 53 -7.40 2.31 -8.46
C VAL A 53 -6.41 3.07 -7.60
N ILE A 54 -5.94 2.39 -6.55
CA ILE A 54 -4.82 2.87 -5.74
C ILE A 54 -3.59 2.11 -6.20
N LYS A 55 -2.57 2.83 -6.67
CA LYS A 55 -1.31 2.24 -7.13
C LYS A 55 -0.23 2.48 -6.09
N VAL A 56 0.56 1.44 -5.80
CA VAL A 56 1.68 1.49 -4.86
C VAL A 56 2.93 1.02 -5.57
N TYR A 57 3.98 1.84 -5.50
CA TYR A 57 5.31 1.50 -6.00
C TYR A 57 6.27 1.49 -4.84
N SER A 58 7.18 0.51 -4.80
CA SER A 58 8.23 0.48 -3.78
C SER A 58 9.42 -0.32 -4.27
N ASP A 59 10.58 -0.09 -3.63
CA ASP A 59 11.77 -0.88 -3.92
C ASP A 59 11.61 -2.30 -3.40
N ASN A 60 10.95 -2.47 -2.26
CA ASN A 60 10.83 -3.76 -1.59
C ASN A 60 9.42 -3.97 -1.04
N ALA A 61 9.04 -5.25 -0.89
CA ALA A 61 7.84 -5.61 -0.16
C ALA A 61 8.01 -6.99 0.48
N ILE A 62 7.26 -7.21 1.55
CA ILE A 62 7.10 -8.54 2.15
C ILE A 62 5.62 -8.87 2.08
N TYR A 63 5.28 -9.84 1.25
CA TYR A 63 3.91 -10.29 1.01
C TYR A 63 3.65 -11.57 1.81
N ASN A 64 2.59 -11.60 2.61
CA ASN A 64 2.23 -12.76 3.41
C ASN A 64 1.22 -13.62 2.65
N MET A 65 1.58 -14.86 2.37
CA MET A 65 0.76 -15.81 1.60
C MET A 65 -0.50 -16.25 2.34
N ASN A 66 -0.53 -16.15 3.68
CA ASN A 66 -1.63 -16.65 4.48
C ASN A 66 -2.78 -15.66 4.58
N ASN A 67 -2.48 -14.37 4.76
CA ASN A 67 -3.49 -13.33 4.96
C ASN A 67 -3.44 -12.22 3.92
N TYR A 68 -2.44 -12.24 3.02
CA TYR A 68 -2.20 -11.27 1.96
C TYR A 68 -1.81 -9.88 2.46
N ASN A 69 -1.54 -9.74 3.76
CA ASN A 69 -1.01 -8.50 4.32
C ASN A 69 0.37 -8.26 3.75
N THR A 70 0.66 -7.01 3.40
CA THR A 70 1.91 -6.68 2.70
C THR A 70 2.55 -5.46 3.33
N LYS A 71 3.86 -5.55 3.56
CA LYS A 71 4.68 -4.43 4.01
C LYS A 71 5.52 -3.94 2.85
N PHE A 72 5.32 -2.68 2.45
CA PHE A 72 6.12 -2.04 1.40
C PHE A 72 7.14 -1.13 2.05
N PHE A 73 8.37 -1.12 1.54
CA PHE A 73 9.40 -0.25 2.09
C PHE A 73 10.46 0.10 1.06
N GLY A 74 11.07 1.27 1.25
CA GLY A 74 12.03 1.84 0.32
C GLY A 74 11.35 2.59 -0.82
N ASN A 75 11.45 3.92 -0.82
CA ASN A 75 10.91 4.79 -1.86
C ASN A 75 9.46 4.45 -2.23
N VAL A 76 8.60 4.42 -1.22
CA VAL A 76 7.18 4.12 -1.43
C VAL A 76 6.50 5.31 -2.09
N VAL A 77 5.73 5.04 -3.14
CA VAL A 77 4.92 6.04 -3.83
C VAL A 77 3.51 5.48 -3.98
N VAL A 78 2.53 6.24 -3.49
CA VAL A 78 1.11 5.88 -3.61
C VAL A 78 0.44 6.91 -4.50
N VAL A 79 -0.31 6.44 -5.48
CA VAL A 79 -1.04 7.32 -6.40
C VAL A 79 -2.49 6.89 -6.48
N GLU A 80 -3.39 7.81 -6.25
CA GLU A 80 -4.82 7.63 -6.49
C GLU A 80 -5.36 8.95 -7.03
N SER A 81 -5.82 8.96 -8.29
CA SER A 81 -6.30 10.18 -8.96
C SER A 81 -5.26 11.29 -8.86
N GLU A 82 -5.60 12.43 -8.26
CA GLU A 82 -4.69 13.56 -8.08
C GLU A 82 -3.90 13.50 -6.78
N ASN A 83 -4.14 12.47 -5.95
CA ASN A 83 -3.44 12.28 -4.69
C ASN A 83 -2.16 11.50 -4.91
N LYS A 84 -1.05 12.03 -4.41
CA LYS A 84 0.24 11.33 -4.43
C LYS A 84 0.86 11.41 -3.04
N ILE A 85 1.26 10.26 -2.51
CA ILE A 85 1.90 10.17 -1.20
C ILE A 85 3.23 9.46 -1.37
N THR A 86 4.29 10.03 -0.79
CA THR A 86 5.59 9.38 -0.73
C THR A 86 5.95 9.12 0.72
N SER A 87 6.66 8.03 0.96
CA SER A 87 7.08 7.64 2.31
C SER A 87 8.19 6.60 2.24
N ASN A 88 8.70 6.21 3.41
CA ASN A 88 9.64 5.09 3.50
C ASN A 88 8.92 3.76 3.71
N ASN A 89 7.73 3.78 4.32
CA ASN A 89 7.02 2.56 4.71
C ASN A 89 5.51 2.67 4.44
N LEU A 90 4.92 1.55 4.06
CA LEU A 90 3.48 1.39 3.93
C LEU A 90 3.12 -0.04 4.34
N ASP A 91 2.13 -0.16 5.23
CA ASP A 91 1.55 -1.44 5.60
C ASP A 91 0.14 -1.54 5.01
N PHE A 92 -0.12 -2.58 4.26
CA PHE A 92 -1.45 -2.91 3.78
C PHE A 92 -1.98 -4.11 4.54
N PHE A 93 -3.05 -3.90 5.29
CA PHE A 93 -3.76 -4.94 6.03
C PHE A 93 -4.96 -5.38 5.18
N PHE A 94 -4.76 -6.40 4.37
CA PHE A 94 -5.78 -6.91 3.45
C PHE A 94 -7.04 -7.33 4.19
N ASP A 95 -6.88 -8.01 5.31
CA ASP A 95 -7.98 -8.50 6.13
C ASP A 95 -8.75 -7.39 6.87
N LYS A 96 -8.18 -6.19 6.97
CA LYS A 96 -8.78 -5.05 7.65
C LYS A 96 -9.19 -3.92 6.70
N ASN A 97 -8.93 -4.08 5.41
CA ASN A 97 -9.18 -3.04 4.40
C ASN A 97 -8.54 -1.70 4.77
N LEU A 98 -7.30 -1.75 5.28
CA LEU A 98 -6.61 -0.59 5.82
C LEU A 98 -5.21 -0.48 5.25
N ILE A 99 -4.86 0.74 4.83
CA ILE A 99 -3.49 1.10 4.44
C ILE A 99 -2.98 2.12 5.45
N THR A 100 -1.78 1.88 6.00
CA THR A 100 -1.09 2.82 6.88
C THR A 100 0.25 3.19 6.25
N ILE A 101 0.47 4.48 6.06
CA ILE A 101 1.67 5.05 5.41
C ILE A 101 2.41 5.85 6.46
N TYR A 102 3.71 5.60 6.63
CA TYR A 102 4.48 6.20 7.71
C TYR A 102 5.96 6.32 7.38
N ASN A 103 6.67 7.08 8.19
CA ASN A 103 8.08 7.44 8.06
C ASN A 103 8.35 8.31 6.82
N ASP A 104 8.64 9.58 7.08
CA ASP A 104 8.94 10.59 6.06
C ASP A 104 7.80 10.75 5.04
N VAL A 105 6.60 11.06 5.54
CA VAL A 105 5.40 11.11 4.71
C VAL A 105 5.21 12.50 4.13
N LYS A 106 5.04 12.56 2.81
CA LYS A 106 4.69 13.78 2.08
C LYS A 106 3.46 13.51 1.23
N TYR A 107 2.47 14.37 1.36
CA TYR A 107 1.21 14.27 0.61
C TYR A 107 1.13 15.43 -0.37
N LYS A 108 0.79 15.14 -1.61
CA LYS A 108 0.51 16.13 -2.66
C LYS A 108 -0.84 15.84 -3.28
N GLY A 109 -1.76 16.79 -3.15
CA GLY A 109 -3.05 16.74 -3.82
C GLY A 109 -3.20 17.89 -4.78
N TYR A 110 -4.43 18.14 -5.23
CA TYR A 110 -4.75 19.32 -6.04
C TYR A 110 -4.64 20.56 -5.13
N ASN A 111 -3.73 21.47 -5.47
CA ASN A 111 -3.49 22.72 -4.72
C ASN A 111 -3.13 22.52 -3.23
N LYS A 112 -2.60 21.36 -2.86
CA LYS A 112 -2.27 21.08 -1.46
C LYS A 112 -1.00 20.25 -1.36
N PHE A 113 -0.11 20.67 -0.48
CA PHE A 113 1.10 19.92 -0.14
C PHE A 113 1.24 19.88 1.38
N LEU A 114 1.41 18.69 1.95
CA LEU A 114 1.50 18.50 3.38
C LEU A 114 2.67 17.56 3.71
N VAL A 115 3.38 17.89 4.78
CA VAL A 115 4.31 16.97 5.44
C VAL A 115 3.57 16.37 6.62
N ALA A 116 3.56 15.06 6.71
CA ALA A 116 2.74 14.35 7.68
C ALA A 116 3.56 13.33 8.47
N ASP A 117 3.04 12.92 9.62
CA ASP A 117 3.60 11.82 10.40
C ASP A 117 3.10 10.48 9.87
N LYS A 118 1.84 10.45 9.48
CA LYS A 118 1.17 9.21 9.10
C LYS A 118 -0.04 9.52 8.22
N VAL A 119 -0.35 8.59 7.32
CA VAL A 119 -1.60 8.62 6.55
C VAL A 119 -2.25 7.25 6.67
N ASP A 120 -3.54 7.23 7.03
CA ASP A 120 -4.38 6.04 6.99
C ASP A 120 -5.39 6.15 5.86
N ILE A 121 -5.55 5.08 5.09
CA ILE A 121 -6.59 4.99 4.06
C ILE A 121 -7.49 3.81 4.43
N ASN A 122 -8.76 4.09 4.68
CA ASN A 122 -9.76 3.08 4.94
C ASN A 122 -10.47 2.77 3.62
N LEU A 123 -10.37 1.53 3.14
CA LEU A 123 -10.90 1.14 1.84
C LEU A 123 -12.42 0.94 1.86
N LEU A 124 -13.01 0.69 3.05
CA LEU A 124 -14.45 0.48 3.17
C LEU A 124 -15.22 1.78 2.98
N ASP A 125 -14.81 2.85 3.69
CA ASP A 125 -15.46 4.15 3.57
C ASP A 125 -14.77 5.10 2.60
N GLN A 126 -13.64 4.66 2.05
CA GLN A 126 -12.82 5.41 1.09
C GLN A 126 -12.43 6.79 1.63
N LYS A 127 -11.98 6.82 2.88
CA LYS A 127 -11.50 8.03 3.53
C LYS A 127 -10.02 7.92 3.81
N MET A 128 -9.34 9.04 3.59
CA MET A 128 -7.93 9.20 3.90
C MET A 128 -7.79 10.19 5.05
N ASN A 129 -7.09 9.78 6.11
CA ASN A 129 -6.79 10.65 7.24
C ASN A 129 -5.30 10.94 7.25
N ILE A 130 -4.94 12.21 7.24
CA ILE A 130 -3.57 12.68 7.27
C ILE A 130 -3.28 13.26 8.64
N TYR A 131 -2.35 12.67 9.38
CA TYR A 131 -1.98 13.06 10.74
C TYR A 131 -0.69 13.86 10.69
N MET A 132 -0.69 15.04 11.32
CA MET A 132 0.45 15.93 11.34
C MET A 132 1.12 15.94 12.72
N ASN A 133 2.27 16.62 12.85
CA ASN A 133 3.09 16.66 14.06
C ASN A 133 2.31 17.00 15.32
N ASP A 134 1.34 17.88 15.23
CA ASP A 134 0.39 18.10 16.30
C ASP A 134 -0.65 17.00 16.21
N LYS A 135 -0.74 16.17 17.23
CA LYS A 135 -1.68 15.05 17.27
C LYS A 135 -3.13 15.48 17.15
N MET A 136 -3.43 16.73 17.41
CA MET A 136 -4.76 17.31 17.25
C MET A 136 -5.06 17.72 15.81
N ASN A 137 -4.05 17.83 14.97
CA ASN A 137 -4.19 18.23 13.58
C ASN A 137 -4.34 17.00 12.70
N ARG A 138 -5.46 16.97 11.99
CA ARG A 138 -5.76 15.88 11.07
C ARG A 138 -6.53 16.42 9.88
N VAL A 139 -6.11 16.03 8.69
CA VAL A 139 -6.81 16.36 7.45
C VAL A 139 -7.50 15.11 6.95
N LYS A 140 -8.80 15.23 6.67
CA LYS A 140 -9.59 14.14 6.08
C LYS A 140 -9.82 14.42 4.62
N ILE A 141 -9.60 13.40 3.79
CA ILE A 141 -9.87 13.45 2.36
C ILE A 141 -10.83 12.31 2.03
N ASN A 142 -11.93 12.66 1.37
CA ASN A 142 -12.90 11.69 0.91
C ASN A 142 -12.52 11.29 -0.52
N LEU A 143 -12.23 9.99 -0.72
CA LEU A 143 -11.86 9.45 -2.04
C LEU A 143 -13.09 9.13 -2.88
N LYS A 144 -14.28 9.08 -2.28
CA LYS A 144 -15.54 8.92 -3.03
C LYS A 144 -15.87 10.20 -3.77
N ASN A 145 -16.45 10.03 -4.93
CA ASN A 145 -16.97 11.13 -5.71
C ASN A 145 -18.31 11.63 -5.13
#